data_ebb87339c7007c3349fc4cf2a5eed5ec
#
_entry.id   ebb87339c7007c3349fc4cf2a5eed5ec
#
_cell.length_a   1.000
_cell.length_b   1.000
_cell.length_c   1.000
_cell.angle_alpha   90.00
_cell.angle_beta   90.00
_cell.angle_gamma   90.00
#
_symmetry.space_group_name_H-M   'P 1'
#
loop_
_entity.id
_entity.type
_entity.pdbx_description
1 polymer ?
#
loop_
_entity_poly.entity_id
_entity_poly.type
_entity_poly.pdbx_seq_one_letter_code
_entity_poly.pdbx_strand_id
1 'polypeptide(L)'
;SAMSVTDDYLKYPIRGYGMDHDRYDWEITFRQKPVKWPGDARVALWITPLLQWFPMDMETKPVPPPGGFNRPYPDYRNYSHRDYSLRVGVFRFFKLFDDLGITASTAMNSAVGERYPVVVDEINKRDWEVIAHGIHMGCMHYGGMDEKLEADRVKECVESLRNTTGQPVRGWLSIGKSESDNTPDLMAANGIEYQCDWCNDDLPYTFKTKNGDLIAMPHTVELDDRAVLLGFHHREQEFVQQIKDQFDVLYAESEQYGG
;
A
#
# COMPACT_ATOMS: atom_id res chain seq x y z
N SER A 1 4.29 8.75 27.14
CA SER A 1 3.46 9.89 27.53
C SER A 1 2.54 10.17 26.36
N ALA A 2 1.23 10.19 26.61
CA ALA A 2 0.28 10.61 25.60
C ALA A 2 0.65 12.05 25.18
N MET A 3 0.89 12.28 23.89
CA MET A 3 1.00 13.64 23.36
C MET A 3 -0.31 14.37 23.69
N SER A 4 -0.25 15.46 24.43
CA SER A 4 -1.43 16.28 24.61
C SER A 4 -1.71 16.99 23.28
N VAL A 5 -2.91 16.81 22.76
CA VAL A 5 -3.41 17.53 21.61
C VAL A 5 -3.37 19.02 21.91
N THR A 6 -2.79 19.84 21.05
CA THR A 6 -2.70 21.28 21.25
C THR A 6 -4.05 21.95 21.00
N ASP A 7 -4.27 23.13 21.64
CA ASP A 7 -5.49 23.92 21.42
C ASP A 7 -5.67 24.33 19.95
N ASP A 8 -4.58 24.52 19.20
CA ASP A 8 -4.62 24.86 17.77
C ASP A 8 -5.13 23.69 16.92
N TYR A 9 -4.76 22.46 17.27
CA TYR A 9 -5.33 21.27 16.64
C TYR A 9 -6.85 21.20 16.86
N LEU A 10 -7.34 21.62 18.03
CA LEU A 10 -8.77 21.67 18.35
C LEU A 10 -9.52 22.77 17.59
N LYS A 11 -8.83 23.75 17.04
CA LYS A 11 -9.41 24.87 16.27
C LYS A 11 -9.43 24.64 14.77
N TYR A 12 -9.11 23.44 14.32
CA TYR A 12 -9.06 23.11 12.90
C TYR A 12 -10.42 23.42 12.23
N PRO A 13 -10.44 24.21 11.14
CA PRO A 13 -11.69 24.78 10.61
C PRO A 13 -12.70 23.74 10.10
N ILE A 14 -12.26 22.54 9.76
CA ILE A 14 -13.10 21.47 9.23
C ILE A 14 -13.57 20.46 10.26
N ARG A 15 -13.26 20.66 11.53
CA ARG A 15 -13.69 19.77 12.62
C ARG A 15 -15.19 19.63 12.80
N GLY A 16 -15.95 20.58 12.37
CA GLY A 16 -17.42 20.53 12.45
C GLY A 16 -18.04 19.28 11.82
N TYR A 17 -17.27 18.58 10.96
CA TYR A 17 -17.68 17.35 10.29
C TYR A 17 -16.77 16.15 10.60
N GLY A 18 -16.03 16.17 11.71
CA GLY A 18 -15.08 15.11 12.06
C GLY A 18 -13.77 15.14 11.28
N MET A 19 -13.51 16.19 10.50
CA MET A 19 -12.27 16.35 9.75
C MET A 19 -11.19 16.97 10.62
N ASP A 20 -10.04 16.32 10.72
CA ASP A 20 -8.86 16.76 11.46
C ASP A 20 -7.70 17.14 10.53
N HIS A 21 -7.94 17.22 9.23
CA HIS A 21 -6.98 17.53 8.18
C HIS A 21 -7.68 18.19 6.98
N ASP A 22 -6.90 18.71 6.04
CA ASP A 22 -7.35 19.36 4.80
C ASP A 22 -7.01 18.56 3.53
N ARG A 23 -6.69 17.26 3.67
CA ARG A 23 -6.26 16.42 2.57
C ARG A 23 -7.38 16.13 1.56
N TYR A 24 -8.64 16.09 1.99
CA TYR A 24 -9.82 15.97 1.15
C TYR A 24 -11.02 16.63 1.81
N ASP A 25 -12.04 16.97 1.03
CA ASP A 25 -13.31 17.46 1.55
C ASP A 25 -14.20 16.26 1.92
N TRP A 26 -14.68 16.21 3.17
CA TRP A 26 -15.57 15.14 3.58
C TRP A 26 -16.90 15.20 2.83
N GLU A 27 -17.25 14.09 2.21
CA GLU A 27 -18.52 13.96 1.51
C GLU A 27 -19.09 12.55 1.72
N ILE A 28 -20.42 12.47 1.85
CA ILE A 28 -21.09 11.17 1.97
C ILE A 28 -21.22 10.51 0.60
N THR A 29 -21.16 9.17 0.57
CA THR A 29 -21.25 8.35 -0.65
C THR A 29 -22.39 8.77 -1.59
N PHE A 30 -23.56 9.09 -1.05
CA PHE A 30 -24.75 9.47 -1.85
C PHE A 30 -24.61 10.80 -2.61
N ARG A 31 -23.60 11.60 -2.34
CA ARG A 31 -23.31 12.87 -3.02
C ARG A 31 -22.08 12.80 -3.90
N GLN A 32 -21.28 11.76 -3.75
CA GLN A 32 -20.09 11.55 -4.58
C GLN A 32 -20.50 11.31 -6.03
N LYS A 33 -19.64 11.75 -6.95
CA LYS A 33 -19.85 11.45 -8.36
C LYS A 33 -19.50 9.99 -8.61
N PRO A 34 -20.39 9.21 -9.27
CA PRO A 34 -20.07 7.83 -9.60
C PRO A 34 -18.79 7.71 -10.42
N VAL A 35 -17.92 6.80 -10.04
CA VAL A 35 -16.74 6.45 -10.83
C VAL A 35 -17.19 5.61 -12.03
N LYS A 36 -16.61 5.90 -13.20
CA LYS A 36 -16.84 5.12 -14.42
C LYS A 36 -15.56 4.40 -14.78
N TRP A 37 -15.63 3.08 -14.72
CA TRP A 37 -14.52 2.23 -15.08
C TRP A 37 -14.42 2.06 -16.61
N PRO A 38 -13.22 1.82 -17.16
CA PRO A 38 -13.04 1.53 -18.59
C PRO A 38 -13.90 0.35 -19.05
N GLY A 39 -14.43 0.45 -20.28
CA GLY A 39 -15.22 -0.63 -20.88
C GLY A 39 -16.57 -0.87 -20.24
N ASP A 40 -17.15 0.14 -19.57
CA ASP A 40 -18.40 0.06 -18.83
C ASP A 40 -18.41 -1.05 -17.75
N ALA A 41 -17.22 -1.37 -17.22
CA ALA A 41 -17.11 -2.32 -16.12
C ALA A 41 -17.79 -1.76 -14.86
N ARG A 42 -18.41 -2.65 -14.10
CA ARG A 42 -19.18 -2.30 -12.91
C ARG A 42 -18.31 -2.27 -11.65
N VAL A 43 -17.28 -3.11 -11.61
CA VAL A 43 -16.35 -3.23 -10.48
C VAL A 43 -14.93 -3.35 -11.03
N ALA A 44 -13.98 -2.73 -10.36
CA ALA A 44 -12.55 -2.91 -10.61
C ALA A 44 -11.97 -3.89 -9.58
N LEU A 45 -11.46 -5.03 -10.04
CA LEU A 45 -10.73 -5.96 -9.20
C LEU A 45 -9.23 -5.65 -9.28
N TRP A 46 -8.66 -5.27 -8.16
CA TRP A 46 -7.25 -4.94 -8.05
C TRP A 46 -6.52 -5.91 -7.13
N ILE A 47 -5.55 -6.63 -7.69
CA ILE A 47 -4.77 -7.63 -6.96
C ILE A 47 -3.32 -7.15 -6.87
N THR A 48 -2.81 -7.01 -5.65
CA THR A 48 -1.50 -6.41 -5.38
C THR A 48 -0.65 -7.29 -4.47
N PRO A 49 0.11 -8.25 -5.02
CA PRO A 49 1.13 -8.95 -4.24
C PRO A 49 2.18 -7.97 -3.70
N LEU A 50 2.54 -8.11 -2.43
CA LEU A 50 3.58 -7.29 -1.80
C LEU A 50 4.93 -8.00 -1.90
N LEU A 51 5.92 -7.36 -2.52
CA LEU A 51 7.29 -7.85 -2.62
C LEU A 51 8.19 -7.10 -1.64
N GLN A 52 8.39 -7.70 -0.49
CA GLN A 52 9.03 -7.10 0.67
C GLN A 52 10.36 -7.76 0.97
N TRP A 53 11.37 -6.93 1.26
CA TRP A 53 12.66 -7.40 1.72
C TRP A 53 12.90 -6.99 3.18
N PHE A 54 13.24 -7.97 4.00
CA PHE A 54 13.55 -7.80 5.41
C PHE A 54 15.05 -8.00 5.62
N PRO A 55 15.84 -6.95 5.93
CA PRO A 55 17.25 -7.11 6.26
C PRO A 55 17.45 -8.07 7.43
N MET A 56 18.57 -8.80 7.41
CA MET A 56 18.90 -9.74 8.48
C MET A 56 19.23 -9.04 9.81
N ASP A 57 19.71 -7.81 9.73
CA ASP A 57 20.26 -7.02 10.83
C ASP A 57 19.55 -5.67 11.03
N MET A 58 18.23 -5.67 10.88
CA MET A 58 17.44 -4.44 11.11
C MET A 58 17.61 -3.90 12.52
N GLU A 59 17.97 -2.64 12.64
CA GLU A 59 18.04 -1.92 13.92
C GLU A 59 16.65 -1.79 14.57
N THR A 60 15.60 -1.58 13.74
CA THR A 60 14.21 -1.48 14.15
C THR A 60 13.42 -2.68 13.64
N LYS A 61 12.36 -3.05 14.37
CA LYS A 61 11.44 -4.15 14.02
C LYS A 61 10.01 -3.62 13.85
N PRO A 62 9.77 -2.79 12.82
CA PRO A 62 8.47 -2.15 12.67
C PRO A 62 7.34 -3.15 12.38
N VAL A 63 7.69 -4.29 11.79
CA VAL A 63 6.74 -5.34 11.44
C VAL A 63 7.12 -6.62 12.18
N PRO A 64 6.40 -6.99 13.25
CA PRO A 64 6.70 -8.20 14.00
C PRO A 64 6.53 -9.46 13.15
N PRO A 65 7.32 -10.53 13.43
CA PRO A 65 7.18 -11.79 12.70
C PRO A 65 5.85 -12.48 13.04
N PRO A 66 5.23 -13.15 12.05
CA PRO A 66 4.01 -13.91 12.28
C PRO A 66 4.25 -15.06 13.27
N GLY A 67 3.39 -15.19 14.28
CA GLY A 67 3.44 -16.28 15.27
C GLY A 67 4.79 -16.40 16.00
N GLY A 68 5.48 -15.29 16.14
CA GLY A 68 6.89 -15.31 16.44
C GLY A 68 7.30 -15.01 17.83
N PHE A 69 8.42 -15.58 18.19
CA PHE A 69 9.25 -15.13 19.27
C PHE A 69 9.95 -13.83 18.87
N ASN A 70 9.96 -12.85 19.74
CA ASN A 70 10.80 -11.68 19.56
C ASN A 70 12.24 -12.06 19.97
N ARG A 71 13.16 -12.06 19.00
CA ARG A 71 14.57 -12.44 19.20
C ARG A 71 15.49 -11.28 18.84
N PRO A 72 16.68 -11.21 19.45
CA PRO A 72 17.75 -10.34 18.97
C PRO A 72 18.15 -10.70 17.53
N TYR A 73 18.70 -9.74 16.80
CA TYR A 73 19.30 -10.00 15.51
C TYR A 73 20.74 -10.55 15.66
N PRO A 74 21.22 -11.35 14.69
CA PRO A 74 20.47 -11.84 13.52
C PRO A 74 19.42 -12.90 13.90
N ASP A 75 18.20 -12.78 13.35
CA ASP A 75 17.12 -13.74 13.53
C ASP A 75 16.95 -14.58 12.26
N TYR A 76 17.70 -15.65 12.15
CA TYR A 76 17.73 -16.52 10.97
C TYR A 76 16.39 -17.19 10.68
N ARG A 77 15.59 -17.48 11.71
CA ARG A 77 14.26 -18.09 11.53
C ARG A 77 13.32 -17.13 10.79
N ASN A 78 13.23 -15.89 11.26
CA ASN A 78 12.36 -14.91 10.63
C ASN A 78 12.88 -14.49 9.27
N TYR A 79 14.19 -14.30 9.12
CA TYR A 79 14.80 -13.99 7.85
C TYR A 79 14.50 -15.07 6.81
N SER A 80 14.80 -16.34 7.09
CA SER A 80 14.60 -17.43 6.16
C SER A 80 13.11 -17.70 5.85
N HIS A 81 12.22 -17.52 6.84
CA HIS A 81 10.78 -17.63 6.62
C HIS A 81 10.28 -16.59 5.61
N ARG A 82 10.73 -15.34 5.74
CA ARG A 82 10.34 -14.24 4.85
C ARG A 82 10.99 -14.31 3.48
N ASP A 83 12.24 -14.80 3.42
CA ASP A 83 12.97 -15.03 2.16
C ASP A 83 12.24 -16.03 1.24
N TYR A 84 11.42 -16.92 1.80
CA TYR A 84 10.57 -17.85 1.04
C TYR A 84 9.71 -17.12 -0.01
N SER A 85 9.20 -15.94 0.28
CA SER A 85 8.34 -15.17 -0.61
C SER A 85 9.03 -14.85 -1.94
N LEU A 86 10.29 -14.42 -1.89
CA LEU A 86 11.09 -14.03 -3.07
C LEU A 86 11.78 -15.22 -3.74
N ARG A 87 11.86 -16.39 -3.08
CA ARG A 87 12.48 -17.60 -3.64
C ARG A 87 11.46 -18.55 -4.25
N VAL A 88 10.27 -18.62 -3.70
CA VAL A 88 9.25 -19.59 -4.08
C VAL A 88 7.89 -18.93 -4.32
N GLY A 89 7.43 -18.12 -3.37
CA GLY A 89 6.06 -17.60 -3.34
C GLY A 89 5.71 -16.79 -4.59
N VAL A 90 6.53 -15.81 -4.94
CA VAL A 90 6.29 -14.94 -6.10
C VAL A 90 6.18 -15.72 -7.42
N PHE A 91 7.01 -16.75 -7.61
CA PHE A 91 6.98 -17.57 -8.84
C PHE A 91 5.71 -18.41 -8.94
N ARG A 92 5.11 -18.80 -7.79
CA ARG A 92 3.79 -19.46 -7.77
C ARG A 92 2.68 -18.48 -8.14
N PHE A 93 2.77 -17.22 -7.70
CA PHE A 93 1.85 -16.18 -8.13
C PHE A 93 1.97 -15.88 -9.62
N PHE A 94 3.19 -15.77 -10.16
CA PHE A 94 3.38 -15.59 -11.60
C PHE A 94 2.68 -16.68 -12.39
N LYS A 95 2.93 -17.95 -12.03
CA LYS A 95 2.27 -19.07 -12.71
C LYS A 95 0.75 -19.02 -12.56
N LEU A 96 0.23 -18.78 -11.35
CA LEU A 96 -1.21 -18.75 -11.10
C LEU A 96 -1.90 -17.65 -11.92
N PHE A 97 -1.31 -16.46 -11.96
CA PHE A 97 -1.91 -15.34 -12.67
C PHE A 97 -1.79 -15.47 -14.19
N ASP A 98 -0.71 -16.10 -14.67
CA ASP A 98 -0.61 -16.49 -16.09
C ASP A 98 -1.71 -17.49 -16.46
N ASP A 99 -1.93 -18.52 -15.63
CA ASP A 99 -2.95 -19.56 -15.86
C ASP A 99 -4.38 -18.97 -15.84
N LEU A 100 -4.61 -17.88 -15.07
CA LEU A 100 -5.90 -17.20 -14.94
C LEU A 100 -6.06 -15.99 -15.89
N GLY A 101 -5.03 -15.58 -16.59
CA GLY A 101 -5.03 -14.39 -17.45
C GLY A 101 -5.18 -13.08 -16.66
N ILE A 102 -4.65 -13.04 -15.42
CA ILE A 102 -4.72 -11.87 -14.54
C ILE A 102 -3.45 -11.04 -14.67
N THR A 103 -3.60 -9.74 -14.93
CA THR A 103 -2.53 -8.75 -14.80
C THR A 103 -2.65 -8.11 -13.42
N ALA A 104 -1.59 -8.17 -12.61
CA ALA A 104 -1.54 -7.61 -11.28
C ALA A 104 -0.74 -6.30 -11.24
N SER A 105 -0.88 -5.55 -10.15
CA SER A 105 0.13 -4.58 -9.72
C SER A 105 0.93 -5.19 -8.57
N THR A 106 2.13 -4.70 -8.31
CA THR A 106 2.92 -5.16 -7.16
C THR A 106 3.49 -3.98 -6.38
N ALA A 107 3.25 -3.96 -5.07
CA ALA A 107 3.93 -3.00 -4.20
C ALA A 107 5.28 -3.59 -3.78
N MET A 108 6.37 -2.94 -4.19
CA MET A 108 7.72 -3.49 -4.10
C MET A 108 8.66 -2.54 -3.37
N ASN A 109 9.41 -3.08 -2.40
CA ASN A 109 10.54 -2.36 -1.84
C ASN A 109 11.63 -2.15 -2.91
N SER A 110 12.30 -1.00 -2.92
CA SER A 110 13.37 -0.74 -3.89
C SER A 110 14.54 -1.72 -3.76
N ALA A 111 14.83 -2.18 -2.56
CA ALA A 111 15.81 -3.22 -2.30
C ALA A 111 15.52 -4.55 -3.02
N VAL A 112 14.26 -4.86 -3.31
CA VAL A 112 13.90 -6.04 -4.11
C VAL A 112 14.33 -5.84 -5.56
N GLY A 113 14.07 -4.66 -6.14
CA GLY A 113 14.50 -4.34 -7.50
C GLY A 113 16.00 -4.43 -7.69
N GLU A 114 16.78 -3.95 -6.72
CA GLU A 114 18.25 -3.98 -6.74
C GLU A 114 18.83 -5.40 -6.57
N ARG A 115 18.21 -6.21 -5.72
CA ARG A 115 18.74 -7.52 -5.32
C ARG A 115 18.29 -8.67 -6.21
N TYR A 116 17.11 -8.56 -6.81
CA TYR A 116 16.46 -9.67 -7.51
C TYR A 116 16.05 -9.28 -8.94
N PRO A 117 17.02 -8.99 -9.84
CA PRO A 117 16.70 -8.57 -11.21
C PRO A 117 15.83 -9.60 -11.95
N VAL A 118 15.98 -10.90 -11.67
CA VAL A 118 15.11 -11.94 -12.25
C VAL A 118 13.63 -11.74 -11.88
N VAL A 119 13.31 -11.23 -10.69
CA VAL A 119 11.94 -10.92 -10.29
C VAL A 119 11.42 -9.72 -11.06
N VAL A 120 12.27 -8.70 -11.25
CA VAL A 120 11.95 -7.52 -12.08
C VAL A 120 11.66 -7.91 -13.52
N ASP A 121 12.50 -8.77 -14.11
CA ASP A 121 12.30 -9.27 -15.48
C ASP A 121 10.95 -10.00 -15.63
N GLU A 122 10.60 -10.85 -14.65
CA GLU A 122 9.33 -11.57 -14.67
C GLU A 122 8.11 -10.66 -14.45
N ILE A 123 8.24 -9.58 -13.67
CA ILE A 123 7.24 -8.53 -13.51
C ILE A 123 7.03 -7.79 -14.84
N ASN A 124 8.11 -7.30 -15.44
CA ASN A 124 8.06 -6.56 -16.69
C ASN A 124 7.52 -7.40 -17.86
N LYS A 125 7.89 -8.67 -17.93
CA LYS A 125 7.39 -9.62 -18.94
C LYS A 125 5.86 -9.79 -18.91
N ARG A 126 5.24 -9.55 -17.75
CA ARG A 126 3.79 -9.67 -17.53
C ARG A 126 3.07 -8.34 -17.50
N ASP A 127 3.76 -7.25 -17.77
CA ASP A 127 3.23 -5.89 -17.69
C ASP A 127 2.60 -5.55 -16.33
N TRP A 128 3.13 -6.14 -15.24
CA TRP A 128 2.69 -5.77 -13.90
C TRP A 128 3.20 -4.38 -13.54
N GLU A 129 2.30 -3.53 -13.08
CA GLU A 129 2.68 -2.22 -12.56
C GLU A 129 3.44 -2.33 -11.25
N VAL A 130 4.54 -1.58 -11.11
CA VAL A 130 5.30 -1.47 -9.87
C VAL A 130 4.86 -0.23 -9.10
N ILE A 131 4.42 -0.46 -7.86
CA ILE A 131 4.05 0.55 -6.87
C ILE A 131 5.20 0.64 -5.85
N ALA A 132 5.64 1.86 -5.53
CA ALA A 132 6.70 2.06 -4.54
C ALA A 132 6.23 1.67 -3.14
N HIS A 133 7.07 0.90 -2.42
CA HIS A 133 6.75 0.38 -1.09
C HIS A 133 7.89 0.63 -0.08
N GLY A 134 8.53 1.79 -0.16
CA GLY A 134 9.70 2.12 0.65
C GLY A 134 10.98 1.37 0.23
N ILE A 135 12.09 1.64 0.92
CA ILE A 135 13.39 1.06 0.57
C ILE A 135 13.43 -0.42 0.97
N HIS A 136 13.19 -0.73 2.24
CA HIS A 136 13.10 -2.07 2.81
C HIS A 136 12.26 -2.03 4.09
N MET A 137 11.85 -3.17 4.59
CA MET A 137 10.88 -3.27 5.70
C MET A 137 11.36 -2.70 7.05
N GLY A 138 12.62 -2.32 7.17
CA GLY A 138 13.14 -1.55 8.32
C GLY A 138 13.03 -0.03 8.18
N CYS A 139 12.62 0.48 7.01
CA CYS A 139 12.55 1.91 6.69
C CYS A 139 11.11 2.45 6.72
N MET A 140 10.33 2.11 7.73
CA MET A 140 8.97 2.61 7.90
C MET A 140 8.98 4.13 8.14
N HIS A 141 7.99 4.83 7.58
CA HIS A 141 7.71 6.23 7.89
C HIS A 141 6.77 6.32 9.11
N TYR A 142 6.86 7.39 9.87
CA TYR A 142 6.06 7.58 11.09
C TYR A 142 5.97 9.06 11.50
N GLY A 143 4.97 9.41 12.25
CA GLY A 143 4.79 10.78 12.77
C GLY A 143 5.97 11.24 13.64
N GLY A 144 6.51 12.42 13.34
CA GLY A 144 7.67 12.98 14.04
C GLY A 144 9.03 12.48 13.55
N MET A 145 9.07 11.77 12.42
CA MET A 145 10.31 11.43 11.74
C MET A 145 11.04 12.69 11.25
N ASP A 146 12.38 12.65 11.21
CA ASP A 146 13.17 13.74 10.62
C ASP A 146 12.78 13.95 9.17
N GLU A 147 12.38 15.18 8.83
CA GLU A 147 11.82 15.52 7.52
C GLU A 147 12.82 15.31 6.38
N LYS A 148 14.11 15.64 6.63
CA LYS A 148 15.13 15.43 5.62
C LYS A 148 15.40 13.95 5.38
N LEU A 149 15.47 13.15 6.43
CA LEU A 149 15.63 11.71 6.32
C LEU A 149 14.48 11.07 5.57
N GLU A 150 13.26 11.52 5.83
CA GLU A 150 12.07 11.04 5.12
C GLU A 150 12.09 11.40 3.64
N ALA A 151 12.42 12.67 3.33
CA ALA A 151 12.53 13.13 1.94
C ALA A 151 13.61 12.35 1.16
N ASP A 152 14.76 12.11 1.76
CA ASP A 152 15.83 11.32 1.16
C ASP A 152 15.36 9.87 0.90
N ARG A 153 14.63 9.25 1.83
CA ARG A 153 14.09 7.88 1.68
C ARG A 153 13.03 7.76 0.59
N VAL A 154 12.08 8.71 0.51
CA VAL A 154 11.07 8.70 -0.55
C VAL A 154 11.73 8.84 -1.91
N LYS A 155 12.65 9.79 -2.05
CA LYS A 155 13.39 10.03 -3.29
C LYS A 155 14.19 8.80 -3.70
N GLU A 156 15.00 8.25 -2.80
CA GLU A 156 15.82 7.06 -3.04
C GLU A 156 14.97 5.88 -3.52
N CYS A 157 13.86 5.61 -2.82
CA CYS A 157 12.96 4.53 -3.19
C CYS A 157 12.43 4.68 -4.62
N VAL A 158 11.88 5.86 -4.95
CA VAL A 158 11.26 6.11 -6.26
C VAL A 158 12.29 6.07 -7.38
N GLU A 159 13.45 6.73 -7.20
CA GLU A 159 14.53 6.74 -8.19
C GLU A 159 15.11 5.34 -8.43
N SER A 160 15.38 4.59 -7.36
CA SER A 160 15.90 3.22 -7.45
C SER A 160 14.92 2.30 -8.20
N LEU A 161 13.62 2.35 -7.87
CA LEU A 161 12.62 1.56 -8.57
C LEU A 161 12.50 1.94 -10.05
N ARG A 162 12.49 3.22 -10.38
CA ARG A 162 12.50 3.67 -11.78
C ARG A 162 13.72 3.17 -12.55
N ASN A 163 14.89 3.22 -11.92
CA ASN A 163 16.13 2.77 -12.54
C ASN A 163 16.19 1.26 -12.72
N THR A 164 15.74 0.49 -11.74
CA THR A 164 15.82 -0.99 -11.77
C THR A 164 14.74 -1.62 -12.62
N THR A 165 13.55 -1.04 -12.66
CA THR A 165 12.40 -1.60 -13.39
C THR A 165 12.22 -1.02 -14.80
N GLY A 166 12.71 0.19 -15.03
CA GLY A 166 12.42 0.96 -16.25
C GLY A 166 10.99 1.50 -16.33
N GLN A 167 10.20 1.34 -15.25
CA GLN A 167 8.82 1.80 -15.19
C GLN A 167 8.72 3.21 -14.61
N PRO A 168 7.64 3.96 -14.91
CA PRO A 168 7.45 5.32 -14.38
C PRO A 168 7.22 5.38 -12.87
N VAL A 169 6.79 4.28 -12.24
CA VAL A 169 6.48 4.17 -10.79
C VAL A 169 5.59 5.34 -10.33
N ARG A 170 4.29 5.18 -10.53
CA ARG A 170 3.29 6.25 -10.29
C ARG A 170 2.57 6.11 -8.97
N GLY A 171 2.56 4.91 -8.38
CA GLY A 171 1.86 4.58 -7.14
C GLY A 171 2.78 4.47 -5.95
N TRP A 172 2.20 4.70 -4.77
CA TRP A 172 2.85 4.50 -3.48
C TRP A 172 1.93 3.78 -2.50
N LEU A 173 2.49 2.77 -1.82
CA LEU A 173 1.90 2.11 -0.66
C LEU A 173 2.94 2.10 0.45
N SER A 174 2.74 2.83 1.52
CA SER A 174 3.67 2.89 2.65
C SER A 174 3.75 1.55 3.37
N ILE A 175 4.92 1.26 3.95
CA ILE A 175 5.11 0.09 4.80
C ILE A 175 4.14 0.16 5.99
N GLY A 176 3.24 -0.83 6.08
CA GLY A 176 2.20 -0.84 7.11
C GLY A 176 1.19 0.30 7.01
N LYS A 177 1.10 0.98 5.86
CA LYS A 177 0.29 2.19 5.64
C LYS A 177 0.61 3.30 6.65
N SER A 178 1.86 3.31 7.13
CA SER A 178 2.34 4.28 8.11
C SER A 178 2.97 5.48 7.41
N GLU A 179 2.52 6.66 7.79
CA GLU A 179 2.95 7.94 7.23
C GLU A 179 3.35 8.91 8.33
N SER A 180 4.08 9.96 7.93
CA SER A 180 4.17 11.22 8.64
C SER A 180 3.21 12.24 8.02
N ASP A 181 3.11 13.42 8.60
CA ASP A 181 2.35 14.53 8.02
C ASP A 181 2.91 14.99 6.65
N ASN A 182 4.19 14.71 6.39
CA ASN A 182 4.90 15.14 5.18
C ASN A 182 4.88 14.08 4.07
N THR A 183 4.65 12.82 4.39
CA THR A 183 4.75 11.70 3.42
C THR A 183 3.96 11.95 2.13
N PRO A 184 2.67 12.38 2.15
CA PRO A 184 1.93 12.64 0.92
C PRO A 184 2.51 13.78 0.08
N ASP A 185 2.99 14.84 0.73
CA ASP A 185 3.61 15.97 0.04
C ASP A 185 4.93 15.56 -0.65
N LEU A 186 5.69 14.66 0.00
CA LEU A 186 6.93 14.10 -0.56
C LEU A 186 6.68 13.13 -1.71
N MET A 187 5.61 12.33 -1.63
CA MET A 187 5.18 11.48 -2.75
C MET A 187 4.91 12.32 -4.00
N ALA A 188 4.08 13.36 -3.88
CA ALA A 188 3.75 14.25 -4.99
C ALA A 188 4.98 14.98 -5.55
N ALA A 189 5.88 15.45 -4.68
CA ALA A 189 7.14 16.09 -5.07
C ALA A 189 8.06 15.16 -5.89
N ASN A 190 7.94 13.85 -5.72
CA ASN A 190 8.72 12.84 -6.46
C ASN A 190 7.97 12.23 -7.66
N GLY A 191 6.85 12.83 -8.06
CA GLY A 191 6.09 12.44 -9.25
C GLY A 191 5.28 11.17 -9.07
N ILE A 192 4.89 10.85 -7.84
CA ILE A 192 3.84 9.87 -7.55
C ILE A 192 2.49 10.51 -7.89
N GLU A 193 1.61 9.75 -8.50
CA GLU A 193 0.31 10.21 -8.97
C GLU A 193 -0.84 9.69 -8.07
N TYR A 194 -0.65 8.53 -7.42
CA TYR A 194 -1.64 7.96 -6.50
C TYR A 194 -1.00 7.29 -5.29
N GLN A 195 -1.74 7.27 -4.20
CA GLN A 195 -1.34 6.64 -2.94
C GLN A 195 -2.41 5.65 -2.45
N CYS A 196 -1.99 4.62 -1.70
CA CYS A 196 -2.85 3.50 -1.29
C CYS A 196 -2.99 3.37 0.24
N ASP A 197 -2.55 4.39 1.00
CA ASP A 197 -2.43 4.28 2.45
C ASP A 197 -3.75 4.57 3.19
N TRP A 198 -4.60 5.42 2.60
CA TRP A 198 -5.87 5.81 3.19
C TRP A 198 -7.00 4.88 2.75
N CYS A 199 -7.61 4.20 3.72
CA CYS A 199 -8.58 3.11 3.51
C CYS A 199 -9.99 3.51 3.95
N ASN A 200 -10.43 4.71 3.61
CA ASN A 200 -11.66 5.32 4.12
C ASN A 200 -12.77 5.44 3.08
N ASP A 201 -12.59 4.84 1.92
CA ASP A 201 -13.58 4.81 0.84
C ASP A 201 -13.47 3.50 0.05
N ASP A 202 -14.49 3.15 -0.71
CA ASP A 202 -14.46 2.05 -1.66
C ASP A 202 -13.98 2.50 -3.05
N LEU A 203 -14.05 3.81 -3.33
CA LEU A 203 -13.74 4.41 -4.62
C LEU A 203 -12.55 5.36 -4.56
N PRO A 204 -11.80 5.52 -5.65
CA PRO A 204 -10.74 6.51 -5.74
C PRO A 204 -11.27 7.94 -5.61
N TYR A 205 -10.51 8.79 -4.92
CA TYR A 205 -10.87 10.20 -4.74
C TYR A 205 -9.63 11.10 -4.78
N THR A 206 -9.84 12.41 -4.99
CA THR A 206 -8.76 13.40 -5.02
C THR A 206 -8.22 13.67 -3.62
N PHE A 207 -6.91 13.59 -3.48
CA PHE A 207 -6.17 13.81 -2.25
C PHE A 207 -5.22 15.00 -2.40
N LYS A 208 -5.42 16.05 -1.62
CA LYS A 208 -4.70 17.32 -1.73
C LYS A 208 -3.31 17.24 -1.09
N THR A 209 -2.31 17.74 -1.81
CA THR A 209 -0.96 17.93 -1.26
C THR A 209 -0.40 19.30 -1.61
N LYS A 210 0.67 19.69 -0.95
CA LYS A 210 1.37 20.98 -1.23
C LYS A 210 2.06 21.00 -2.59
N ASN A 211 2.32 19.80 -3.17
CA ASN A 211 3.09 19.64 -4.41
C ASN A 211 2.23 19.13 -5.59
N GLY A 212 0.92 19.30 -5.52
CA GLY A 212 -0.05 18.80 -6.49
C GLY A 212 -0.93 17.71 -5.91
N ASP A 213 -2.09 17.51 -6.47
CA ASP A 213 -3.05 16.53 -5.98
C ASP A 213 -2.60 15.10 -6.36
N LEU A 214 -2.83 14.17 -5.43
CA LEU A 214 -2.76 12.73 -5.66
C LEU A 214 -4.16 12.16 -5.84
N ILE A 215 -4.24 10.96 -6.34
CA ILE A 215 -5.43 10.13 -6.21
C ILE A 215 -5.23 9.19 -5.02
N ALA A 216 -6.15 9.21 -4.05
CA ALA A 216 -6.23 8.14 -3.07
C ALA A 216 -6.89 6.93 -3.74
N MET A 217 -6.19 5.80 -3.71
CA MET A 217 -6.67 4.49 -4.18
C MET A 217 -6.84 3.61 -2.95
N PRO A 218 -8.04 3.52 -2.37
CA PRO A 218 -8.23 2.76 -1.14
C PRO A 218 -7.81 1.30 -1.31
N HIS A 219 -6.82 0.89 -0.51
CA HIS A 219 -6.35 -0.50 -0.45
C HIS A 219 -6.85 -1.10 0.85
N THR A 220 -8.00 -1.76 0.78
CA THR A 220 -8.76 -2.19 1.96
C THR A 220 -7.99 -3.14 2.87
N VAL A 221 -8.16 -2.99 4.18
CA VAL A 221 -7.58 -3.85 5.19
C VAL A 221 -8.38 -5.15 5.34
N GLU A 222 -9.67 -5.08 5.08
CA GLU A 222 -10.61 -6.20 5.20
C GLU A 222 -10.37 -7.30 4.17
N LEU A 223 -9.69 -6.98 3.06
CA LEU A 223 -9.28 -7.94 2.03
C LEU A 223 -7.77 -8.15 1.97
N ASP A 224 -7.05 -7.71 2.98
CA ASP A 224 -5.61 -7.96 3.15
C ASP A 224 -5.40 -9.32 3.83
N ASP A 225 -4.72 -10.25 3.16
CA ASP A 225 -4.51 -11.62 3.65
C ASP A 225 -3.74 -11.65 4.98
N ARG A 226 -2.78 -10.74 5.17
CA ARG A 226 -2.03 -10.64 6.41
C ARG A 226 -2.93 -10.17 7.56
N ALA A 227 -3.79 -9.19 7.33
CA ALA A 227 -4.73 -8.73 8.34
C ALA A 227 -5.74 -9.81 8.70
N VAL A 228 -6.35 -10.44 7.71
CA VAL A 228 -7.43 -11.41 7.91
C VAL A 228 -6.91 -12.74 8.44
N LEU A 229 -5.88 -13.32 7.81
CA LEU A 229 -5.39 -14.65 8.19
C LEU A 229 -4.46 -14.62 9.42
N LEU A 230 -3.59 -13.62 9.52
CA LEU A 230 -2.62 -13.54 10.63
C LEU A 230 -3.07 -12.61 11.77
N GLY A 231 -3.78 -11.52 11.45
CA GLY A 231 -4.27 -10.58 12.45
C GLY A 231 -5.55 -11.04 13.12
N PHE A 232 -6.56 -11.38 12.34
CA PHE A 232 -7.88 -11.81 12.84
C PHE A 232 -8.00 -13.32 13.01
N HIS A 233 -7.00 -14.10 12.57
CA HIS A 233 -6.96 -15.57 12.66
C HIS A 233 -8.13 -16.27 11.96
N HIS A 234 -8.63 -15.68 10.86
CA HIS A 234 -9.63 -16.33 10.03
C HIS A 234 -9.01 -17.50 9.25
N ARG A 235 -9.87 -18.44 8.85
CA ARG A 235 -9.48 -19.53 7.95
C ARG A 235 -9.50 -19.07 6.49
N GLU A 236 -8.76 -19.77 5.64
CA GLU A 236 -8.67 -19.43 4.21
C GLU A 236 -10.04 -19.42 3.53
N GLN A 237 -10.94 -20.33 3.88
CA GLN A 237 -12.31 -20.38 3.34
C GLN A 237 -13.14 -19.17 3.75
N GLU A 238 -12.97 -18.69 4.97
CA GLU A 238 -13.64 -17.46 5.46
C GLU A 238 -13.12 -16.24 4.70
N PHE A 239 -11.82 -16.16 4.42
CA PHE A 239 -11.24 -15.10 3.62
C PHE A 239 -11.78 -15.10 2.18
N VAL A 240 -11.86 -16.27 1.54
CA VAL A 240 -12.47 -16.40 0.21
C VAL A 240 -13.93 -15.96 0.22
N GLN A 241 -14.69 -16.31 1.27
CA GLN A 241 -16.09 -15.89 1.38
C GLN A 241 -16.19 -14.36 1.57
N GLN A 242 -15.33 -13.77 2.38
CA GLN A 242 -15.27 -12.32 2.60
C GLN A 242 -15.00 -11.55 1.30
N ILE A 243 -14.09 -12.04 0.45
CA ILE A 243 -13.85 -11.45 -0.88
C ILE A 243 -15.10 -11.49 -1.75
N LYS A 244 -15.83 -12.62 -1.75
CA LYS A 244 -17.07 -12.76 -2.52
C LYS A 244 -18.18 -11.84 -2.02
N ASP A 245 -18.36 -11.77 -0.71
CA ASP A 245 -19.39 -10.93 -0.08
C ASP A 245 -19.13 -9.44 -0.39
N GLN A 246 -17.87 -8.99 -0.31
CA GLN A 246 -17.50 -7.63 -0.68
C GLN A 246 -17.77 -7.35 -2.17
N PHE A 247 -17.38 -8.28 -3.04
CA PHE A 247 -17.65 -8.16 -4.48
C PHE A 247 -19.14 -8.05 -4.76
N ASP A 248 -19.98 -8.89 -4.14
CA ASP A 248 -21.42 -8.91 -4.36
C ASP A 248 -22.08 -7.60 -3.94
N VAL A 249 -21.64 -7.00 -2.83
CA VAL A 249 -22.12 -5.70 -2.35
C VAL A 249 -21.74 -4.60 -3.35
N LEU A 250 -20.44 -4.47 -3.69
CA LEU A 250 -19.98 -3.45 -4.62
C LEU A 250 -20.61 -3.60 -6.00
N TYR A 251 -20.80 -4.83 -6.46
CA TYR A 251 -21.47 -5.09 -7.73
C TYR A 251 -22.94 -4.67 -7.70
N ALA A 252 -23.64 -4.90 -6.61
CA ALA A 252 -25.04 -4.46 -6.45
C ALA A 252 -25.16 -2.93 -6.40
N GLU A 253 -24.24 -2.26 -5.72
CA GLU A 253 -24.25 -0.80 -5.55
C GLU A 253 -23.71 -0.04 -6.78
N SER A 254 -22.96 -0.70 -7.65
CA SER A 254 -22.27 -0.07 -8.78
C SER A 254 -23.17 0.67 -9.76
N GLU A 255 -24.44 0.30 -9.88
CA GLU A 255 -25.42 1.00 -10.72
C GLU A 255 -25.76 2.39 -10.18
N GLN A 256 -25.67 2.56 -8.87
CA GLN A 256 -26.07 3.78 -8.19
C GLN A 256 -24.87 4.68 -7.84
N TYR A 257 -23.75 4.10 -7.44
CA TYR A 257 -22.61 4.85 -6.89
C TYR A 257 -21.30 4.67 -7.69
N GLY A 258 -21.23 3.72 -8.60
CA GLY A 258 -20.00 3.20 -9.17
C GLY A 258 -19.42 2.09 -8.28
N GLY A 259 -18.58 1.21 -8.84
CA GLY A 259 -18.02 0.06 -8.12
C GLY A 259 -16.54 -0.14 -8.35
#